data_a0c98d3284a05b4b6b7cbea8c76a581d
#
_entry.id   a0c98d3284a05b4b6b7cbea8c76a581d
#
_cell.length_a   1.000
_cell.length_b   1.000
_cell.length_c   1.000
_cell.angle_alpha   90.00
_cell.angle_beta   90.00
_cell.angle_gamma   90.00
#
_symmetry.space_group_name_H-M   'P 1'
#
loop_
_entity.id
_entity.type
_entity.pdbx_description
1 polymer ?
#
loop_
_entity_poly.entity_id
_entity_poly.type
_entity_poly.pdbx_seq_one_letter_code
_entity_poly.pdbx_strand_id
1 'polypeptide(L)'
;MKKPSAATEKALKRRLVEASWILAMEGQGDLVWGHASVRAPGQDTFWIKPTGLGLDEIRVEDLLLCDLEGRVVRGTKPRHIEVYIHSEVMRARPDVCAVVHTHALHPTVFASLGVPLAPVTHEATVFVPPDIPRFDETTDLINSPER
;
A
#
# COMPACT_ATOMS: atom_id res chain seq x y z
N MET A 1 -1.27 14.38 -21.30
CA MET A 1 -1.17 12.90 -21.43
C MET A 1 -2.56 12.32 -21.73
N LYS A 2 -2.68 11.29 -22.60
CA LYS A 2 -3.96 10.64 -22.87
C LYS A 2 -4.45 9.85 -21.64
N LYS A 3 -5.73 9.98 -21.27
CA LYS A 3 -6.35 9.09 -20.28
C LYS A 3 -6.17 7.63 -20.70
N PRO A 4 -5.87 6.71 -19.75
CA PRO A 4 -5.79 5.30 -20.07
C PRO A 4 -7.10 4.80 -20.64
N SER A 5 -7.01 3.81 -21.52
CA SER A 5 -8.23 3.17 -22.04
C SER A 5 -8.92 2.39 -20.91
N ALA A 6 -10.24 2.20 -21.02
CA ALA A 6 -11.00 1.39 -20.06
C ALA A 6 -10.45 -0.04 -19.91
N ALA A 7 -9.92 -0.61 -21.00
CA ALA A 7 -9.28 -1.92 -20.98
C ALA A 7 -7.99 -1.91 -20.11
N THR A 8 -7.17 -0.86 -20.23
CA THR A 8 -5.95 -0.69 -19.43
C THR A 8 -6.29 -0.51 -17.94
N GLU A 9 -7.29 0.28 -17.62
CA GLU A 9 -7.76 0.49 -16.26
C GLU A 9 -8.28 -0.81 -15.63
N LYS A 10 -9.11 -1.56 -16.37
CA LYS A 10 -9.62 -2.86 -15.90
C LYS A 10 -8.51 -3.86 -15.62
N ALA A 11 -7.49 -3.93 -16.48
CA ALA A 11 -6.35 -4.81 -16.30
C ALA A 11 -5.54 -4.40 -15.05
N LEU A 12 -5.34 -3.09 -14.83
CA LEU A 12 -4.63 -2.56 -13.67
C LEU A 12 -5.35 -2.91 -12.35
N LYS A 13 -6.67 -2.68 -12.30
CA LYS A 13 -7.50 -3.02 -11.14
C LYS A 13 -7.45 -4.51 -10.83
N ARG A 14 -7.51 -5.37 -11.85
CA ARG A 14 -7.39 -6.83 -11.67
C ARG A 14 -6.05 -7.19 -11.06
N ARG A 15 -4.94 -6.66 -11.57
CA ARG A 15 -3.60 -6.90 -11.01
C ARG A 15 -3.47 -6.46 -9.55
N LEU A 16 -4.10 -5.34 -9.18
CA LEU A 16 -4.11 -4.89 -7.79
C LEU A 16 -4.85 -5.88 -6.89
N VAL A 17 -5.98 -6.41 -7.33
CA VAL A 17 -6.73 -7.45 -6.59
C VAL A 17 -5.91 -8.73 -6.47
N GLU A 18 -5.34 -9.22 -7.57
CA GLU A 18 -4.48 -10.41 -7.59
C GLU A 18 -3.27 -10.25 -6.66
N ALA A 19 -2.60 -9.08 -6.69
CA ALA A 19 -1.49 -8.78 -5.79
C ALA A 19 -1.93 -8.78 -4.32
N SER A 20 -3.11 -8.25 -4.01
CA SER A 20 -3.65 -8.26 -2.65
C SER A 20 -3.95 -9.67 -2.16
N TRP A 21 -4.49 -10.54 -2.99
CA TRP A 21 -4.70 -11.94 -2.65
C TRP A 21 -3.39 -12.68 -2.41
N ILE A 22 -2.36 -12.43 -3.23
CA ILE A 22 -1.01 -12.99 -3.02
C ILE A 22 -0.46 -12.52 -1.67
N LEU A 23 -0.57 -11.23 -1.35
CA LEU A 23 -0.15 -10.71 -0.05
C LEU A 23 -0.86 -11.41 1.11
N ALA A 24 -2.17 -11.66 1.01
CA ALA A 24 -2.91 -12.41 2.01
C ALA A 24 -2.40 -13.86 2.14
N MET A 25 -2.20 -14.56 1.02
CA MET A 25 -1.69 -15.94 1.00
C MET A 25 -0.30 -16.05 1.62
N GLU A 26 0.53 -15.01 1.48
CA GLU A 26 1.88 -14.94 2.04
C GLU A 26 1.91 -14.39 3.49
N GLY A 27 0.75 -14.32 4.16
CA GLY A 27 0.67 -13.87 5.56
C GLY A 27 1.04 -12.41 5.78
N GLN A 28 0.85 -11.55 4.77
CA GLN A 28 1.18 -10.13 4.83
C GLN A 28 0.02 -9.27 5.34
N GLY A 29 -1.15 -9.88 5.61
CA GLY A 29 -2.33 -9.20 6.16
C GLY A 29 -2.54 -9.51 7.63
N ASP A 30 -3.35 -8.68 8.29
CA ASP A 30 -3.88 -8.89 9.62
C ASP A 30 -5.36 -8.47 9.63
N LEU A 31 -6.27 -9.43 9.55
CA LEU A 31 -7.72 -9.21 9.41
C LEU A 31 -8.04 -8.24 8.25
N VAL A 32 -8.57 -7.06 8.59
CA VAL A 32 -8.91 -6.00 7.62
C VAL A 32 -7.76 -5.02 7.36
N TRP A 33 -6.68 -5.15 8.12
CA TRP A 33 -5.49 -4.30 8.01
C TRP A 33 -4.59 -4.76 6.86
N GLY A 34 -3.69 -3.87 6.48
CA GLY A 34 -2.89 -4.06 5.28
C GLY A 34 -3.66 -3.64 4.02
N HIS A 35 -2.96 -2.92 3.15
CA HIS A 35 -3.55 -2.40 1.92
C HIS A 35 -2.49 -2.15 0.85
N ALA A 36 -2.88 -2.37 -0.38
CA ALA A 36 -2.07 -2.07 -1.54
C ALA A 36 -2.78 -1.03 -2.40
N SER A 37 -2.00 -0.23 -3.11
CA SER A 37 -2.50 0.72 -4.08
C SER A 37 -1.68 0.71 -5.35
N VAL A 38 -2.27 1.20 -6.44
CA VAL A 38 -1.60 1.36 -7.72
C VAL A 38 -2.00 2.69 -8.36
N ARG A 39 -1.00 3.46 -8.82
CA ARG A 39 -1.21 4.74 -9.49
C ARG A 39 -1.98 4.55 -10.79
N ALA A 40 -3.00 5.36 -11.01
CA ALA A 40 -3.71 5.38 -12.28
C ALA A 40 -2.85 6.09 -13.35
N PRO A 41 -2.61 5.47 -14.51
CA PRO A 41 -1.71 6.03 -15.52
C PRO A 41 -2.14 7.41 -16.00
N GLY A 42 -1.19 8.37 -15.99
CA GLY A 42 -1.39 9.72 -16.50
C GLY A 42 -2.31 10.60 -15.66
N GLN A 43 -2.51 10.27 -14.38
CA GLN A 43 -3.34 11.02 -13.44
C GLN A 43 -2.68 11.07 -12.06
N ASP A 44 -2.96 12.12 -11.30
CA ASP A 44 -2.59 12.22 -9.89
C ASP A 44 -3.64 11.53 -9.01
N THR A 45 -3.92 10.28 -9.36
CA THR A 45 -4.89 9.42 -8.68
C THR A 45 -4.37 8.00 -8.59
N PHE A 46 -4.91 7.22 -7.65
CA PHE A 46 -4.53 5.82 -7.46
C PHE A 46 -5.73 4.97 -7.03
N TRP A 47 -5.69 3.70 -7.41
CA TRP A 47 -6.64 2.69 -6.95
C TRP A 47 -6.17 2.08 -5.64
N ILE A 48 -7.11 1.93 -4.70
CA ILE A 48 -6.84 1.34 -3.38
C ILE A 48 -8.07 0.55 -2.90
N LYS A 49 -7.87 -0.43 -2.02
CA LYS A 49 -8.99 -1.13 -1.38
C LYS A 49 -9.75 -0.21 -0.41
N PRO A 50 -11.06 -0.45 -0.17
CA PRO A 50 -11.80 0.22 0.89
C PRO A 50 -11.35 -0.28 2.27
N THR A 51 -11.78 0.42 3.33
CA THR A 51 -11.70 -0.12 4.69
C THR A 51 -12.70 -1.27 4.90
N GLY A 52 -12.47 -2.08 5.93
CA GLY A 52 -13.39 -3.13 6.37
C GLY A 52 -13.36 -4.43 5.56
N LEU A 53 -12.48 -4.55 4.56
CA LEU A 53 -12.25 -5.79 3.81
C LEU A 53 -10.80 -6.25 4.00
N GLY A 54 -10.59 -7.53 4.21
CA GLY A 54 -9.27 -8.17 4.17
C GLY A 54 -8.67 -8.11 2.76
N LEU A 55 -7.36 -8.40 2.67
CA LEU A 55 -6.67 -8.42 1.39
C LEU A 55 -7.19 -9.52 0.44
N ASP A 56 -7.71 -10.61 0.99
CA ASP A 56 -8.28 -11.76 0.26
C ASP A 56 -9.77 -11.62 -0.08
N GLU A 57 -10.44 -10.63 0.52
CA GLU A 57 -11.87 -10.42 0.33
C GLU A 57 -12.21 -9.45 -0.81
N ILE A 58 -11.24 -8.62 -1.22
CA ILE A 58 -11.48 -7.54 -2.18
C ILE A 58 -11.73 -8.07 -3.60
N ARG A 59 -12.58 -7.34 -4.33
CA ARG A 59 -12.88 -7.54 -5.74
C ARG A 59 -12.64 -6.25 -6.52
N VAL A 60 -12.63 -6.36 -7.85
CA VAL A 60 -12.38 -5.22 -8.75
C VAL A 60 -13.40 -4.09 -8.56
N GLU A 61 -14.66 -4.45 -8.28
CA GLU A 61 -15.75 -3.51 -8.03
C GLU A 61 -15.66 -2.76 -6.70
N ASP A 62 -14.90 -3.31 -5.73
CA ASP A 62 -14.72 -2.69 -4.42
C ASP A 62 -13.72 -1.55 -4.43
N LEU A 63 -12.80 -1.56 -5.40
CA LEU A 63 -11.69 -0.61 -5.44
C LEU A 63 -12.16 0.83 -5.59
N LEU A 64 -11.53 1.71 -4.82
CA LEU A 64 -11.75 3.15 -4.84
C LEU A 64 -10.65 3.82 -5.65
N LEU A 65 -11.01 4.83 -6.43
CA LEU A 65 -10.06 5.79 -7.01
C LEU A 65 -9.95 6.98 -6.06
N CYS A 66 -8.76 7.23 -5.54
CA CYS A 66 -8.46 8.37 -4.69
C CYS A 66 -7.51 9.34 -5.40
N ASP A 67 -7.61 10.63 -5.08
CA ASP A 67 -6.60 11.63 -5.46
C ASP A 67 -5.46 11.69 -4.42
N LEU A 68 -4.43 12.48 -4.70
CA LEU A 68 -3.30 12.63 -3.78
C LEU A 68 -3.64 13.42 -2.50
N GLU A 69 -4.81 14.05 -2.42
CA GLU A 69 -5.36 14.63 -1.19
C GLU A 69 -6.15 13.60 -0.35
N GLY A 70 -6.18 12.35 -0.80
CA GLY A 70 -6.89 11.26 -0.11
C GLY A 70 -8.40 11.29 -0.28
N ARG A 71 -8.96 12.11 -1.20
CA ARG A 71 -10.40 12.17 -1.46
C ARG A 71 -10.81 11.06 -2.43
N VAL A 72 -11.96 10.44 -2.18
CA VAL A 72 -12.52 9.47 -3.11
C VAL A 72 -13.09 10.19 -4.34
N VAL A 73 -12.48 9.94 -5.50
CA VAL A 73 -12.91 10.46 -6.80
C VAL A 73 -13.93 9.53 -7.45
N ARG A 74 -13.79 8.21 -7.22
CA ARG A 74 -14.70 7.20 -7.76
C ARG A 74 -14.78 5.99 -6.83
N GLY A 75 -16.00 5.47 -6.65
CA GLY A 75 -16.34 4.41 -5.72
C GLY A 75 -17.32 4.92 -4.65
N THR A 76 -17.95 4.00 -3.91
CA THR A 76 -19.02 4.32 -2.93
C THR A 76 -18.72 3.82 -1.53
N LYS A 77 -17.73 2.94 -1.38
CA LYS A 77 -17.34 2.40 -0.08
C LYS A 77 -16.49 3.42 0.70
N PRO A 78 -16.44 3.32 2.03
CA PRO A 78 -15.57 4.19 2.82
C PRO A 78 -14.09 3.88 2.53
N ARG A 79 -13.28 4.93 2.40
CA ARG A 79 -11.85 4.79 2.18
C ARG A 79 -11.11 4.36 3.45
N HIS A 80 -9.93 3.77 3.27
CA HIS A 80 -9.04 3.48 4.39
C HIS A 80 -8.58 4.78 5.07
N ILE A 81 -8.48 4.78 6.39
CA ILE A 81 -8.04 5.95 7.14
C ILE A 81 -6.60 6.33 6.79
N GLU A 82 -5.75 5.33 6.58
CA GLU A 82 -4.33 5.47 6.25
C GLU A 82 -4.06 5.65 4.74
N VAL A 83 -5.02 6.19 4.00
CA VAL A 83 -4.84 6.53 2.58
C VAL A 83 -3.62 7.43 2.35
N TYR A 84 -3.22 8.21 3.35
CA TYR A 84 -2.10 9.15 3.30
C TYR A 84 -0.74 8.46 3.21
N ILE A 85 -0.56 7.24 3.73
CA ILE A 85 0.65 6.44 3.47
C ILE A 85 0.89 6.31 1.96
N HIS A 86 -0.18 6.08 1.18
CA HIS A 86 -0.09 5.92 -0.26
C HIS A 86 0.06 7.24 -1.00
N SER A 87 -0.76 8.23 -0.64
CA SER A 87 -0.75 9.51 -1.34
C SER A 87 0.57 10.27 -1.14
N GLU A 88 1.13 10.28 0.07
CA GLU A 88 2.37 10.99 0.35
C GLU A 88 3.59 10.31 -0.27
N VAL A 89 3.68 8.98 -0.24
CA VAL A 89 4.72 8.25 -1.00
C VAL A 89 4.62 8.57 -2.50
N MET A 90 3.41 8.53 -3.07
CA MET A 90 3.22 8.82 -4.49
C MET A 90 3.46 10.29 -4.82
N ARG A 91 3.20 11.21 -3.89
CA ARG A 91 3.51 12.64 -4.05
C ARG A 91 5.00 12.90 -4.06
N ALA A 92 5.71 12.33 -3.09
CA ALA A 92 7.16 12.48 -2.96
C ALA A 92 7.93 11.76 -4.07
N ARG A 93 7.38 10.69 -4.61
CA ARG A 93 8.01 9.82 -5.62
C ARG A 93 7.08 9.63 -6.82
N PRO A 94 7.07 10.54 -7.79
CA PRO A 94 6.25 10.44 -9.01
C PRO A 94 6.56 9.21 -9.87
N ASP A 95 7.73 8.62 -9.71
CA ASP A 95 8.18 7.38 -10.35
C ASP A 95 7.60 6.12 -9.72
N VAL A 96 7.10 6.19 -8.48
CA VAL A 96 6.48 5.06 -7.79
C VAL A 96 5.09 4.80 -8.35
N CYS A 97 4.88 3.59 -8.84
CA CYS A 97 3.61 3.16 -9.43
C CYS A 97 2.71 2.39 -8.47
N ALA A 98 3.25 1.81 -7.40
CA ALA A 98 2.49 1.04 -6.41
C ALA A 98 3.06 1.25 -5.01
N VAL A 99 2.20 1.20 -4.00
CA VAL A 99 2.57 1.24 -2.59
C VAL A 99 1.87 0.11 -1.87
N VAL A 100 2.60 -0.57 -1.01
CA VAL A 100 2.09 -1.69 -0.20
C VAL A 100 2.38 -1.40 1.27
N HIS A 101 1.35 -1.48 2.10
CA HIS A 101 1.43 -1.43 3.54
C HIS A 101 0.94 -2.77 4.10
N THR A 102 1.75 -3.42 4.92
CA THR A 102 1.46 -4.74 5.47
C THR A 102 1.69 -4.81 6.96
N HIS A 103 1.03 -5.76 7.61
CA HIS A 103 1.14 -6.07 9.04
C HIS A 103 1.70 -7.48 9.23
N ALA A 104 2.74 -7.84 8.47
CA ALA A 104 3.35 -9.16 8.55
C ALA A 104 3.98 -9.40 9.93
N LEU A 105 3.74 -10.58 10.50
CA LEU A 105 4.14 -10.91 11.88
C LEU A 105 5.63 -10.72 12.13
N HIS A 106 6.47 -11.30 11.29
CA HIS A 106 7.93 -11.28 11.53
C HIS A 106 8.53 -9.87 11.40
N PRO A 107 8.23 -9.05 10.38
CA PRO A 107 8.66 -7.66 10.33
C PRO A 107 8.17 -6.84 11.52
N THR A 108 6.93 -7.03 11.96
CA THR A 108 6.36 -6.32 13.11
C THR A 108 7.09 -6.66 14.40
N VAL A 109 7.33 -7.94 14.66
CA VAL A 109 8.11 -8.39 15.82
C VAL A 109 9.55 -7.85 15.74
N PHE A 110 10.19 -7.97 14.57
CA PHE A 110 11.55 -7.48 14.37
C PHE A 110 11.66 -5.95 14.60
N ALA A 111 10.70 -5.19 14.11
CA ALA A 111 10.66 -3.74 14.32
C ALA A 111 10.61 -3.38 15.81
N SER A 112 9.85 -4.14 16.61
CA SER A 112 9.73 -3.89 18.05
C SER A 112 10.98 -4.20 18.86
N LEU A 113 11.93 -4.99 18.31
CA LEU A 113 13.21 -5.29 18.98
C LEU A 113 14.19 -4.11 18.96
N GLY A 114 14.05 -3.17 18.03
CA GLY A 114 14.94 -2.01 17.92
C GLY A 114 16.40 -2.35 17.57
N VAL A 115 16.68 -3.56 17.07
CA VAL A 115 18.04 -3.99 16.70
C VAL A 115 18.26 -3.89 15.20
N PRO A 116 19.52 -3.64 14.72
CA PRO A 116 19.80 -3.64 13.28
C PRO A 116 19.62 -5.04 12.68
N LEU A 117 19.31 -5.08 11.38
CA LEU A 117 19.23 -6.34 10.62
C LEU A 117 20.64 -6.91 10.42
N ALA A 118 20.88 -8.11 10.93
CA ALA A 118 22.14 -8.82 10.66
C ALA A 118 22.04 -9.56 9.30
N PRO A 119 23.03 -9.40 8.39
CA PRO A 119 23.02 -10.03 7.07
C PRO A 119 23.43 -11.52 7.15
N VAL A 120 22.65 -12.32 7.89
CA VAL A 120 22.93 -13.76 8.10
C VAL A 120 22.46 -14.65 6.97
N THR A 121 21.67 -14.11 6.04
CA THR A 121 21.19 -14.81 4.83
C THR A 121 21.41 -13.96 3.60
N HIS A 122 21.38 -14.59 2.43
CA HIS A 122 21.53 -13.87 1.15
C HIS A 122 20.45 -12.79 0.96
N GLU A 123 19.21 -13.08 1.35
CA GLU A 123 18.09 -12.14 1.24
C GLU A 123 18.31 -10.89 2.08
N ALA A 124 18.91 -11.04 3.27
CA ALA A 124 19.19 -9.91 4.14
C ALA A 124 20.20 -8.93 3.51
N THR A 125 21.08 -9.38 2.62
CA THR A 125 22.06 -8.52 1.93
C THR A 125 21.42 -7.51 0.96
N VAL A 126 20.16 -7.68 0.62
CA VAL A 126 19.39 -6.68 -0.17
C VAL A 126 19.14 -5.41 0.65
N PHE A 127 19.08 -5.53 1.98
CA PHE A 127 18.76 -4.45 2.89
C PHE A 127 19.98 -3.90 3.64
N VAL A 128 21.04 -4.68 3.78
CA VAL A 128 22.21 -4.33 4.57
C VAL A 128 23.49 -4.42 3.70
N PRO A 129 24.34 -3.36 3.66
CA PRO A 129 24.14 -2.03 4.20
C PRO A 129 23.15 -1.18 3.36
N PRO A 130 22.57 -0.08 3.92
CA PRO A 130 22.84 0.49 5.24
C PRO A 130 22.03 -0.15 6.39
N ASP A 131 20.87 -0.60 6.24
CA ASP A 131 19.87 -1.23 7.09
C ASP A 131 18.45 -0.86 6.59
N ILE A 132 17.45 -1.53 7.14
CA ILE A 132 16.04 -1.24 6.86
C ILE A 132 15.68 0.11 7.48
N PRO A 133 15.16 1.08 6.72
CA PRO A 133 14.66 2.32 7.29
C PRO A 133 13.57 2.05 8.33
N ARG A 134 13.66 2.72 9.45
CA ARG A 134 12.65 2.68 10.51
C ARG A 134 12.09 4.07 10.74
N PHE A 135 10.79 4.13 10.91
CA PHE A 135 10.09 5.33 11.31
C PHE A 135 9.61 5.12 12.75
N ASP A 136 10.10 5.94 13.67
CA ASP A 136 9.87 5.84 15.11
C ASP A 136 9.38 7.16 15.75
N GLU A 137 8.99 8.13 14.92
CA GLU A 137 8.53 9.44 15.38
C GLU A 137 7.12 9.40 15.98
N THR A 138 6.29 8.43 15.57
CA THR A 138 4.95 8.25 16.13
C THR A 138 4.48 6.80 16.04
N THR A 139 3.61 6.40 16.96
CA THR A 139 2.86 5.14 16.93
C THR A 139 1.40 5.34 16.55
N ASP A 140 1.00 6.57 16.26
CA ASP A 140 -0.36 6.89 15.83
C ASP A 140 -0.63 6.44 14.38
N LEU A 141 -1.90 6.26 14.05
CA LEU A 141 -2.34 6.02 12.69
C LEU A 141 -2.00 7.22 11.79
N ILE A 142 -1.54 6.93 10.59
CA ILE A 142 -1.25 7.95 9.56
C ILE A 142 -2.57 8.40 8.93
N ASN A 143 -3.25 9.31 9.60
CA ASN A 143 -4.60 9.77 9.26
C ASN A 143 -4.63 11.20 8.67
N SER A 144 -3.47 11.81 8.49
CA SER A 144 -3.32 13.12 7.85
C SER A 144 -1.99 13.21 7.08
N PRO A 145 -1.86 14.16 6.14
CA PRO A 145 -0.62 14.36 5.36
C PRO A 145 0.59 14.80 6.19
N GLU A 146 0.37 15.39 7.36
CA GLU A 146 1.41 15.93 8.24
C GLU A 146 2.05 14.86 9.15
N ARG A 147 1.52 13.65 9.11
CA ARG A 147 2.00 12.49 9.87
C ARG A 147 2.58 11.45 8.93
#